data_a76c8fe0351408f76ebfa0ffd62e2c46
#
_entry.id   a76c8fe0351408f76ebfa0ffd62e2c46
#
_cell.length_a   1.000
_cell.length_b   1.000
_cell.length_c   1.000
_cell.angle_alpha   90.00
_cell.angle_beta   90.00
_cell.angle_gamma   90.00
#
_symmetry.space_group_name_H-M   'P 1'
#
loop_
_entity.id
_entity.type
_entity.pdbx_description
1 polymer ?
#
loop_
_entity_poly.entity_id
_entity_poly.type
_entity_poly.pdbx_seq_one_letter_code
_entity_poly.pdbx_strand_id
1 'polypeptide(L)'
;MSRNENRNDNGDAVRQTEDFIVPDRASTMLVCIHGGREAGIYGDICSCYLKDAVKFEGAGDLVLKLDRICSWLGAPCSKAEPRFLNRDMEKQYQTTAAAPLEIIRDKQMGGLDQIPFHQALQAREVLAVYIKFRENSSIQGGIRGRLTGGKIVSFRSGLELMRMLCMIQT
;
A
#
# COMPACT_ATOMS: atom_id res chain seq x y z
N MET A 1 -6.25 64.29 18.59
CA MET A 1 -5.17 63.32 18.52
C MET A 1 -5.68 61.95 18.79
N SER A 2 -6.12 61.23 17.76
CA SER A 2 -6.64 59.89 17.86
C SER A 2 -5.76 58.95 17.06
N ARG A 3 -5.11 58.01 17.74
CA ARG A 3 -4.29 56.99 17.12
C ARG A 3 -5.22 55.87 16.65
N ASN A 4 -5.23 55.64 15.34
CA ASN A 4 -5.79 54.45 14.71
C ASN A 4 -4.84 53.28 14.96
N GLU A 5 -5.25 52.29 15.72
CA GLU A 5 -4.64 50.98 15.78
C GLU A 5 -5.35 50.05 14.77
N ASN A 6 -4.68 49.84 13.65
CA ASN A 6 -5.02 48.83 12.67
C ASN A 6 -4.66 47.45 13.26
N ARG A 7 -5.62 46.68 13.74
CA ARG A 7 -5.46 45.27 14.01
C ARG A 7 -5.63 44.52 12.71
N ASN A 8 -4.50 44.03 12.18
CA ASN A 8 -4.46 42.98 11.16
C ASN A 8 -4.94 41.67 11.81
N ASP A 9 -6.17 41.35 11.51
CA ASP A 9 -6.76 40.05 11.81
C ASP A 9 -6.36 39.09 10.67
N ASN A 10 -5.12 38.57 10.74
CA ASN A 10 -4.73 37.44 9.94
C ASN A 10 -5.38 36.19 10.55
N GLY A 11 -6.56 35.88 10.04
CA GLY A 11 -7.21 34.63 10.31
C GLY A 11 -6.33 33.46 9.90
N ASP A 12 -5.63 32.89 10.86
CA ASP A 12 -5.05 31.57 10.76
C ASP A 12 -6.17 30.57 10.45
N ALA A 13 -6.33 30.31 9.16
CA ALA A 13 -7.10 29.19 8.70
C ALA A 13 -6.30 27.92 9.14
N VAL A 14 -6.52 27.53 10.38
CA VAL A 14 -6.15 26.20 10.87
C VAL A 14 -6.84 25.20 9.95
N ARG A 15 -6.07 24.69 8.99
CA ARG A 15 -6.46 23.49 8.26
C ARG A 15 -6.53 22.39 9.30
N GLN A 16 -7.74 22.13 9.77
CA GLN A 16 -8.07 20.88 10.44
C GLN A 16 -7.90 19.76 9.41
N THR A 17 -6.70 19.23 9.32
CA THR A 17 -6.52 17.89 8.79
C THR A 17 -7.23 17.00 9.80
N GLU A 18 -8.46 16.62 9.49
CA GLU A 18 -9.09 15.51 10.19
C GLU A 18 -8.10 14.34 10.09
N ASP A 19 -7.52 13.97 11.22
CA ASP A 19 -6.68 12.79 11.35
C ASP A 19 -7.56 11.58 11.02
N PHE A 20 -7.56 11.19 9.75
CA PHE A 20 -8.23 9.99 9.31
C PHE A 20 -7.48 8.81 9.93
N ILE A 21 -8.04 8.28 11.01
CA ILE A 21 -7.52 7.07 11.66
C ILE A 21 -7.75 5.90 10.70
N VAL A 22 -6.69 5.56 9.95
CA VAL A 22 -6.71 4.37 9.10
C VAL A 22 -6.60 3.15 10.01
N PRO A 23 -7.61 2.27 10.05
CA PRO A 23 -7.55 1.08 10.91
C PRO A 23 -6.40 0.15 10.48
N ASP A 24 -5.86 -0.63 11.40
CA ASP A 24 -4.82 -1.64 11.14
C ASP A 24 -5.16 -2.58 9.97
N ARG A 25 -6.45 -2.75 9.67
CA ARG A 25 -6.94 -3.51 8.52
C ARG A 25 -6.59 -2.89 7.17
N ALA A 26 -6.34 -1.59 7.09
CA ALA A 26 -5.99 -0.92 5.84
C ALA A 26 -4.66 -1.42 5.26
N SER A 27 -3.77 -1.89 6.12
CA SER A 27 -2.48 -2.47 5.73
C SER A 27 -2.57 -3.94 5.29
N THR A 28 -3.77 -4.54 5.30
CA THR A 28 -4.01 -5.90 4.82
C THR A 28 -4.49 -5.87 3.38
N MET A 29 -3.77 -6.56 2.52
CA MET A 29 -4.03 -6.65 1.08
C MET A 29 -4.13 -8.12 0.66
N LEU A 30 -5.00 -8.41 -0.30
CA LEU A 30 -5.06 -9.71 -0.95
C LEU A 30 -4.19 -9.67 -2.20
N VAL A 31 -3.19 -10.51 -2.25
CA VAL A 31 -2.34 -10.74 -3.42
C VAL A 31 -2.89 -11.96 -4.15
N CYS A 32 -3.52 -11.71 -5.29
CA CYS A 32 -4.14 -12.69 -6.16
C CYS A 32 -3.14 -13.07 -7.26
N ILE A 33 -2.52 -14.25 -7.17
CA ILE A 33 -1.53 -14.74 -8.13
C ILE A 33 -2.24 -15.56 -9.20
N HIS A 34 -2.15 -15.12 -10.45
CA HIS A 34 -2.80 -15.79 -11.58
C HIS A 34 -1.88 -16.82 -12.25
N GLY A 35 -0.57 -16.66 -12.13
CA GLY A 35 0.40 -17.59 -12.71
C GLY A 35 1.82 -17.06 -12.67
N GLY A 36 2.70 -17.71 -13.45
CA GLY A 36 4.08 -17.32 -13.66
C GLY A 36 4.38 -17.00 -15.12
N ARG A 37 5.36 -16.11 -15.33
CA ARG A 37 5.97 -15.72 -16.61
C ARG A 37 7.48 -15.67 -16.44
N GLU A 38 8.21 -15.28 -17.48
CA GLU A 38 9.68 -15.08 -17.39
C GLU A 38 10.10 -14.13 -16.28
N ALA A 39 9.31 -13.06 -16.05
CA ALA A 39 9.54 -12.10 -14.96
C ALA A 39 9.16 -12.61 -13.56
N GLY A 40 8.66 -13.85 -13.43
CA GLY A 40 8.17 -14.44 -12.20
C GLY A 40 6.64 -14.44 -12.09
N ILE A 41 6.13 -14.42 -10.87
CA ILE A 41 4.68 -14.40 -10.60
C ILE A 41 4.02 -13.11 -11.11
N TYR A 42 2.77 -13.19 -11.56
CA TYR A 42 1.96 -12.03 -11.92
C TYR A 42 0.55 -12.13 -11.35
N GLY A 43 -0.09 -11.01 -11.19
CA GLY A 43 -1.44 -10.98 -10.63
C GLY A 43 -1.94 -9.59 -10.26
N ASP A 44 -2.83 -9.58 -9.27
CA ASP A 44 -3.51 -8.38 -8.79
C ASP A 44 -3.37 -8.23 -7.26
N ILE A 45 -3.26 -6.99 -6.81
CA ILE A 45 -3.34 -6.61 -5.40
C ILE A 45 -4.71 -5.99 -5.17
N CYS A 46 -5.48 -6.56 -4.26
CA CYS A 46 -6.80 -6.08 -3.88
C CYS A 46 -6.78 -5.59 -2.43
N SER A 47 -7.49 -4.51 -2.16
CA SER A 47 -7.70 -3.99 -0.81
C SER A 47 -9.11 -3.43 -0.68
N CYS A 48 -9.69 -3.49 0.51
CA CYS A 48 -10.99 -2.86 0.78
C CYS A 48 -10.96 -1.33 0.67
N TYR A 49 -9.79 -0.72 0.60
CA TYR A 49 -9.60 0.72 0.45
C TYR A 49 -9.26 1.15 -0.97
N LEU A 50 -9.06 0.20 -1.88
CA LEU A 50 -8.83 0.47 -3.30
C LEU A 50 -10.12 0.20 -4.08
N LYS A 51 -10.49 1.11 -4.98
CA LYS A 51 -11.61 0.92 -5.89
C LYS A 51 -11.31 -0.16 -6.90
N ASP A 52 -10.10 -0.15 -7.45
CA ASP A 52 -9.63 -1.08 -8.45
C ASP A 52 -8.44 -1.88 -7.95
N ALA A 53 -8.30 -3.11 -8.45
CA ALA A 53 -7.14 -3.93 -8.18
C ALA A 53 -5.89 -3.38 -8.88
N VAL A 54 -4.74 -3.47 -8.20
CA VAL A 54 -3.45 -3.03 -8.73
C VAL A 54 -2.71 -4.21 -9.30
N LYS A 55 -2.50 -4.22 -10.61
CA LYS A 55 -1.74 -5.29 -11.28
C LYS A 55 -0.28 -5.26 -10.89
N PHE A 56 0.35 -6.44 -10.82
CA PHE A 56 1.78 -6.58 -10.61
C PHE A 56 2.39 -7.64 -11.53
N GLU A 57 3.68 -7.49 -11.81
CA GLU A 57 4.48 -8.42 -12.60
C GLU A 57 5.86 -8.60 -11.95
N GLY A 58 6.09 -9.78 -11.41
CA GLY A 58 7.29 -10.11 -10.65
C GLY A 58 7.20 -9.74 -9.16
N ALA A 59 8.00 -10.45 -8.36
CA ALA A 59 8.03 -10.26 -6.90
C ALA A 59 8.54 -8.86 -6.49
N GLY A 60 9.48 -8.30 -7.25
CA GLY A 60 10.01 -6.97 -6.99
C GLY A 60 8.96 -5.87 -7.19
N ASP A 61 8.24 -5.92 -8.30
CA ASP A 61 7.15 -4.99 -8.60
C ASP A 61 6.02 -5.10 -7.57
N LEU A 62 5.69 -6.34 -7.16
CA LEU A 62 4.72 -6.57 -6.08
C LEU A 62 5.13 -5.88 -4.78
N VAL A 63 6.38 -6.06 -4.33
CA VAL A 63 6.87 -5.47 -3.08
C VAL A 63 6.84 -3.94 -3.14
N LEU A 64 7.27 -3.34 -4.26
CA LEU A 64 7.22 -1.89 -4.46
C LEU A 64 5.80 -1.35 -4.47
N LYS A 65 4.85 -2.08 -5.06
CA LYS A 65 3.44 -1.69 -5.09
C LYS A 65 2.76 -1.81 -3.74
N LEU A 66 3.09 -2.84 -2.95
CA LEU A 66 2.62 -2.96 -1.56
C LEU A 66 3.08 -1.77 -0.71
N ASP A 67 4.37 -1.40 -0.81
CA ASP A 67 4.91 -0.23 -0.10
C ASP A 67 4.23 1.06 -0.54
N ARG A 68 4.01 1.22 -1.83
CA ARG A 68 3.34 2.37 -2.42
C ARG A 68 1.89 2.50 -1.97
N ILE A 69 1.13 1.40 -1.96
CA ILE A 69 -0.25 1.39 -1.46
C ILE A 69 -0.28 1.82 0.01
N CYS A 70 0.64 1.34 0.84
CA CYS A 70 0.77 1.80 2.22
C CYS A 70 1.05 3.31 2.31
N SER A 71 1.90 3.86 1.42
CA SER A 71 2.16 5.30 1.37
C SER A 71 0.90 6.10 1.03
N TRP A 72 0.07 5.62 0.13
CA TRP A 72 -1.18 6.26 -0.27
C TRP A 72 -2.24 6.19 0.82
N LEU A 73 -2.32 5.06 1.51
CA LEU A 73 -3.23 4.87 2.62
C LEU A 73 -2.78 5.63 3.89
N GLY A 74 -1.51 6.07 3.93
CA GLY A 74 -0.92 6.68 5.11
C GLY A 74 -0.70 5.70 6.28
N ALA A 75 -0.83 4.39 6.03
CA ALA A 75 -0.71 3.37 7.07
C ALA A 75 -0.08 2.05 6.54
N PRO A 76 0.89 1.50 7.27
CA PRO A 76 1.63 2.13 8.36
C PRO A 76 2.52 3.27 7.85
N CYS A 77 2.73 4.30 8.65
CA CYS A 77 3.59 5.42 8.29
C CYS A 77 5.04 4.96 8.05
N SER A 78 5.66 5.48 7.00
CA SER A 78 7.10 5.33 6.79
C SER A 78 7.85 6.37 7.63
N LYS A 79 8.89 5.93 8.34
CA LYS A 79 9.77 6.83 9.09
C LYS A 79 10.98 7.31 8.26
N ALA A 80 11.15 6.78 7.06
CA ALA A 80 12.26 7.11 6.19
C ALA A 80 11.75 7.47 4.79
N GLU A 81 12.33 8.52 4.23
CA GLU A 81 12.09 8.88 2.84
C GLU A 81 12.92 7.98 1.91
N PRO A 82 12.36 7.57 0.76
CA PRO A 82 13.10 6.78 -0.22
C PRO A 82 14.26 7.61 -0.80
N ARG A 83 15.39 6.95 -1.05
CA ARG A 83 16.55 7.57 -1.68
C ARG A 83 16.64 7.17 -3.15
N PHE A 84 17.08 8.10 -3.98
CA PHE A 84 17.24 7.92 -5.42
C PHE A 84 18.68 8.19 -5.84
N LEU A 85 19.10 7.65 -6.98
CA LEU A 85 20.43 7.85 -7.52
C LEU A 85 20.67 9.31 -7.92
N ASN A 86 19.62 10.01 -8.37
CA ASN A 86 19.66 11.42 -8.69
C ASN A 86 18.26 12.07 -8.57
N ARG A 87 18.22 13.40 -8.63
CA ARG A 87 16.97 14.18 -8.49
C ARG A 87 15.98 13.97 -9.64
N ASP A 88 16.44 13.63 -10.83
CA ASP A 88 15.55 13.43 -11.97
C ASP A 88 14.80 12.10 -11.82
N MET A 89 15.47 11.06 -11.33
CA MET A 89 14.83 9.78 -10.97
C MET A 89 13.84 9.94 -9.82
N GLU A 90 14.16 10.76 -8.83
CA GLU A 90 13.22 11.09 -7.74
C GLU A 90 11.95 11.75 -8.29
N LYS A 91 12.09 12.77 -9.14
CA LYS A 91 10.96 13.45 -9.79
C LYS A 91 10.14 12.48 -10.64
N GLN A 92 10.81 11.64 -11.43
CA GLN A 92 10.15 10.62 -12.26
C GLN A 92 9.38 9.64 -11.39
N TYR A 93 9.95 9.17 -10.30
CA TYR A 93 9.29 8.29 -9.34
C TYR A 93 8.06 8.97 -8.73
N GLN A 94 8.19 10.21 -8.27
CA GLN A 94 7.08 10.98 -7.71
C GLN A 94 5.97 11.20 -8.73
N THR A 95 6.29 11.50 -9.98
CA THR A 95 5.32 11.66 -11.06
C THR A 95 4.62 10.36 -11.40
N THR A 96 5.36 9.26 -11.49
CA THR A 96 4.80 7.92 -11.72
C THR A 96 4.01 7.43 -10.50
N ALA A 97 4.47 7.78 -9.30
CA ALA A 97 3.78 7.52 -8.06
C ALA A 97 2.49 8.33 -7.92
N ALA A 98 2.38 9.47 -8.58
CA ALA A 98 1.21 10.33 -8.55
C ALA A 98 0.04 9.86 -9.43
N ALA A 99 0.19 8.77 -10.20
CA ALA A 99 -0.97 8.15 -10.86
C ALA A 99 -1.99 7.75 -9.78
N PRO A 100 -3.16 8.40 -9.73
CA PRO A 100 -4.05 8.28 -8.59
C PRO A 100 -4.63 6.87 -8.51
N LEU A 101 -4.26 6.15 -7.45
CA LEU A 101 -5.09 5.04 -7.02
C LEU A 101 -6.36 5.67 -6.43
N GLU A 102 -7.52 5.34 -6.95
CA GLU A 102 -8.77 5.79 -6.34
C GLU A 102 -8.93 5.09 -4.98
N ILE A 103 -8.64 5.85 -3.91
CA ILE A 103 -8.83 5.40 -2.54
C ILE A 103 -10.24 5.76 -2.11
N ILE A 104 -10.95 4.77 -1.61
CA ILE A 104 -12.27 4.96 -1.03
C ILE A 104 -12.10 5.49 0.39
N ARG A 105 -12.13 6.81 0.58
CA ARG A 105 -11.95 7.46 1.89
C ARG A 105 -13.21 7.45 2.75
N ASP A 106 -14.39 7.47 2.13
CA ASP A 106 -15.69 7.55 2.81
C ASP A 106 -16.34 6.18 2.98
N LYS A 107 -15.65 5.24 3.60
CA LYS A 107 -16.34 4.04 4.05
C LYS A 107 -16.73 4.16 5.53
N GLN A 108 -17.91 4.65 5.77
CA GLN A 108 -18.76 3.92 6.70
C GLN A 108 -18.67 2.46 6.30
N MET A 109 -18.19 1.61 7.20
CA MET A 109 -17.96 0.18 7.04
C MET A 109 -19.16 -0.55 6.41
N GLY A 110 -19.44 -0.24 5.17
CA GLY A 110 -20.39 -0.93 4.32
C GLY A 110 -19.68 -2.13 3.72
N GLY A 111 -19.92 -3.26 4.31
CA GLY A 111 -19.82 -4.59 3.76
C GLY A 111 -18.53 -4.99 3.05
N LEU A 112 -18.09 -6.17 3.36
CA LEU A 112 -17.14 -7.01 2.62
C LEU A 112 -17.48 -7.13 1.11
N ASP A 113 -18.66 -6.65 0.70
CA ASP A 113 -19.24 -6.78 -0.65
C ASP A 113 -18.53 -5.90 -1.72
N GLN A 114 -17.58 -5.06 -1.32
CA GLN A 114 -16.90 -4.14 -2.23
C GLN A 114 -15.42 -4.49 -2.47
N ILE A 115 -14.89 -5.55 -1.87
CA ILE A 115 -13.59 -6.06 -2.28
C ILE A 115 -13.82 -6.76 -3.63
N PRO A 116 -12.98 -6.51 -4.64
CA PRO A 116 -13.09 -7.21 -5.91
C PRO A 116 -12.72 -8.70 -5.75
N PHE A 117 -13.60 -9.44 -5.08
CA PHE A 117 -13.41 -10.88 -4.83
C PHE A 117 -13.31 -11.73 -6.10
N HIS A 118 -13.78 -11.19 -7.23
CA HIS A 118 -13.70 -11.93 -8.48
C HIS A 118 -12.25 -12.21 -8.90
N GLN A 119 -11.29 -11.30 -8.63
CA GLN A 119 -9.88 -11.58 -8.86
C GLN A 119 -9.37 -12.71 -7.95
N ALA A 120 -9.79 -12.72 -6.69
CA ALA A 120 -9.43 -13.77 -5.76
C ALA A 120 -10.02 -15.15 -6.18
N LEU A 121 -11.24 -15.16 -6.70
CA LEU A 121 -11.89 -16.39 -7.18
C LEU A 121 -11.23 -16.95 -8.45
N GLN A 122 -10.63 -16.10 -9.28
CA GLN A 122 -9.96 -16.50 -10.51
C GLN A 122 -8.47 -16.79 -10.32
N ALA A 123 -7.91 -16.42 -9.17
CA ALA A 123 -6.49 -16.61 -8.88
C ALA A 123 -6.16 -18.09 -8.61
N ARG A 124 -4.98 -18.52 -9.05
CA ARG A 124 -4.44 -19.85 -8.72
C ARG A 124 -4.03 -19.94 -7.26
N GLU A 125 -3.56 -18.83 -6.70
CA GLU A 125 -3.17 -18.70 -5.30
C GLU A 125 -3.56 -17.33 -4.78
N VAL A 126 -4.02 -17.27 -3.53
CA VAL A 126 -4.36 -16.02 -2.83
C VAL A 126 -3.61 -15.96 -1.52
N LEU A 127 -2.89 -14.87 -1.33
CA LEU A 127 -2.16 -14.58 -0.11
C LEU A 127 -2.72 -13.31 0.53
N ALA A 128 -3.12 -13.39 1.79
CA ALA A 128 -3.36 -12.21 2.60
C ALA A 128 -2.00 -11.73 3.12
N VAL A 129 -1.60 -10.55 2.65
CA VAL A 129 -0.35 -9.88 3.05
C VAL A 129 -0.73 -8.70 3.92
N TYR A 130 -0.20 -8.62 5.13
CA TYR A 130 -0.37 -7.46 5.99
C TYR A 130 0.99 -6.81 6.28
N ILE A 131 1.03 -5.49 6.13
CA ILE A 131 2.23 -4.70 6.42
C ILE A 131 2.07 -4.12 7.83
N LYS A 132 2.93 -4.53 8.74
CA LYS A 132 2.88 -4.11 10.14
C LYS A 132 3.73 -2.88 10.42
N PHE A 133 4.92 -2.83 9.81
CA PHE A 133 5.86 -1.74 9.96
C PHE A 133 6.49 -1.36 8.63
N ARG A 134 6.91 -0.11 8.53
CA ARG A 134 7.68 0.45 7.41
C ARG A 134 8.88 1.20 7.98
N GLU A 135 9.80 0.44 8.54
CA GLU A 135 11.00 0.97 9.18
C GLU A 135 12.25 0.65 8.35
N ASN A 136 13.29 1.47 8.47
CA ASN A 136 14.56 1.30 7.77
C ASN A 136 14.40 1.19 6.24
N SER A 137 13.50 1.98 5.67
CA SER A 137 13.17 1.98 4.23
C SER A 137 12.74 0.60 3.70
N SER A 138 12.08 -0.20 4.53
CA SER A 138 11.60 -1.52 4.16
C SER A 138 10.26 -1.85 4.81
N ILE A 139 9.49 -2.72 4.15
CA ILE A 139 8.24 -3.25 4.67
C ILE A 139 8.49 -4.48 5.54
N GLN A 140 7.73 -4.60 6.62
CA GLN A 140 7.75 -5.74 7.55
C GLN A 140 6.31 -6.14 7.85
N GLY A 141 6.05 -7.43 7.98
CA GLY A 141 4.68 -7.90 8.19
C GLY A 141 4.55 -9.41 8.18
N GLY A 142 3.47 -9.90 7.60
CA GLY A 142 3.24 -11.33 7.48
C GLY A 142 2.37 -11.69 6.28
N ILE A 143 2.44 -12.95 5.94
CA ILE A 143 1.69 -13.59 4.88
C ILE A 143 0.87 -14.72 5.47
N ARG A 144 -0.35 -14.86 4.98
CA ARG A 144 -1.22 -15.99 5.29
C ARG A 144 -1.96 -16.44 4.02
N GLY A 145 -2.05 -17.74 3.82
CA GLY A 145 -2.78 -18.32 2.70
C GLY A 145 -2.70 -19.85 2.71
N ARG A 146 -3.11 -20.47 1.63
CA ARG A 146 -3.03 -21.92 1.47
C ARG A 146 -1.58 -22.41 1.53
N LEU A 147 -0.66 -21.72 0.86
CA LEU A 147 0.76 -22.06 0.84
C LEU A 147 1.42 -22.03 2.23
N THR A 148 0.88 -21.26 3.17
CA THR A 148 1.37 -21.22 4.55
C THR A 148 0.63 -22.20 5.47
N GLY A 149 -0.22 -23.07 4.93
CA GLY A 149 -1.09 -23.93 5.73
C GLY A 149 -2.08 -23.16 6.61
N GLY A 150 -2.47 -21.95 6.19
CA GLY A 150 -3.37 -21.08 6.92
C GLY A 150 -2.71 -20.38 8.14
N LYS A 151 -1.42 -20.60 8.39
CA LYS A 151 -0.67 -19.92 9.47
C LYS A 151 -0.07 -18.61 8.95
N ILE A 152 0.23 -17.72 9.89
CA ILE A 152 0.93 -16.48 9.56
C ILE A 152 2.43 -16.77 9.52
N VAL A 153 3.06 -16.45 8.38
CA VAL A 153 4.51 -16.46 8.20
C VAL A 153 4.98 -15.01 8.17
N SER A 154 5.81 -14.62 9.12
CA SER A 154 6.32 -13.26 9.23
C SER A 154 7.50 -13.03 8.29
N PHE A 155 7.62 -11.80 7.76
CA PHE A 155 8.79 -11.30 7.05
C PHE A 155 9.28 -10.00 7.68
N ARG A 156 10.60 -9.82 7.72
CA ARG A 156 11.27 -8.69 8.37
C ARG A 156 11.77 -7.64 7.39
N SER A 157 11.67 -7.91 6.11
CA SER A 157 12.06 -6.97 5.05
C SER A 157 11.36 -7.29 3.74
N GLY A 158 11.31 -6.30 2.84
CA GLY A 158 10.84 -6.52 1.47
C GLY A 158 11.67 -7.55 0.72
N LEU A 159 12.97 -7.64 0.98
CA LEU A 159 13.84 -8.65 0.37
C LEU A 159 13.46 -10.08 0.84
N GLU A 160 13.16 -10.26 2.12
CA GLU A 160 12.71 -11.55 2.63
C GLU A 160 11.35 -11.95 2.02
N LEU A 161 10.43 -10.99 1.91
CA LEU A 161 9.16 -11.18 1.20
C LEU A 161 9.40 -11.58 -0.27
N MET A 162 10.28 -10.88 -0.98
CA MET A 162 10.63 -11.25 -2.38
C MET A 162 11.14 -12.67 -2.48
N ARG A 163 12.04 -13.11 -1.59
CA ARG A 163 12.57 -14.48 -1.59
C ARG A 163 11.45 -15.51 -1.41
N MET A 164 10.51 -15.28 -0.50
CA MET A 164 9.36 -16.15 -0.29
C MET A 164 8.50 -16.25 -1.55
N LEU A 165 8.24 -15.12 -2.21
CA LEU A 165 7.39 -15.03 -3.40
C LEU A 165 8.06 -15.67 -4.63
N CYS A 166 9.38 -15.51 -4.79
CA CYS A 166 10.13 -16.12 -5.89
C CYS A 166 10.14 -17.66 -5.86
N MET A 167 9.83 -18.27 -4.70
CA MET A 167 9.76 -19.71 -4.56
C MET A 167 8.39 -20.30 -4.92
N ILE A 168 7.40 -19.44 -5.22
CA ILE A 168 6.06 -19.89 -5.63
C ILE A 168 6.14 -20.45 -7.05
N GLN A 169 5.92 -21.75 -7.17
CA GLN A 169 5.82 -22.44 -8.45
C GLN A 169 4.36 -22.36 -8.94
N THR A 170 4.17 -21.78 -10.10
CA THR A 170 2.84 -21.59 -10.70
C THR A 170 2.73 -22.26 -12.06
#